data_9c630607ca6b09d4b5c20658d46e2273
#
_entry.id   9c630607ca6b09d4b5c20658d46e2273
#
_cell.length_a   1.000
_cell.length_b   1.000
_cell.length_c   1.000
_cell.angle_alpha   90.00
_cell.angle_beta   90.00
_cell.angle_gamma   90.00
#
_symmetry.space_group_name_H-M   'P 1'
#
loop_
_entity.id
_entity.type
_entity.pdbx_description
1 polymer ?
#
loop_
_entity_poly.entity_id
_entity_poly.type
_entity_poly.pdbx_seq_one_letter_code
_entity_poly.pdbx_strand_id
1 'polypeptide(L)'
;GNTGLYEGVIVKAKAVIAAGTVLTGSTPVYDLVKGEIIRPAADRPLVIPEGAVVVPGARGVTAGKGPEWQLSLATPVIVKYRDSRTDTRTELEAWIR
;
A
#
# COMPACT_ATOMS: atom_id res chain seq x y z
N GLY A 1 6.69 14.78 -1.28
CA GLY A 1 7.14 13.43 -1.53
C GLY A 1 6.81 12.94 -2.92
N ASN A 2 7.24 11.76 -3.21
CA ASN A 2 7.07 11.15 -4.52
C ASN A 2 5.92 10.14 -4.52
N THR A 3 4.86 10.46 -3.80
CA THR A 3 3.69 9.60 -3.74
C THR A 3 2.71 10.00 -4.84
N GLY A 4 2.29 9.03 -5.65
CA GLY A 4 1.29 9.26 -6.68
C GLY A 4 -0.10 8.86 -6.19
N LEU A 5 -1.02 9.80 -6.17
CA LEU A 5 -2.42 9.56 -5.84
C LEU A 5 -3.27 9.93 -7.04
N TYR A 6 -4.19 9.06 -7.41
CA TYR A 6 -5.04 9.22 -8.58
C TYR A 6 -6.50 9.25 -8.18
N GLU A 7 -7.36 9.66 -9.11
CA GLU A 7 -8.80 9.64 -8.89
C GLU A 7 -9.26 8.25 -8.45
N GLY A 8 -10.23 8.23 -7.57
CA GLY A 8 -10.78 6.98 -7.06
C GLY A 8 -10.06 6.45 -5.84
N VAL A 9 -9.15 7.23 -5.26
CA VAL A 9 -8.45 6.84 -4.03
C VAL A 9 -8.85 7.77 -2.90
N ILE A 10 -9.24 7.18 -1.78
CA ILE A 10 -9.56 7.90 -0.55
C ILE A 10 -8.57 7.49 0.52
N VAL A 11 -7.87 8.45 1.10
CA VAL A 11 -6.93 8.20 2.19
C VAL A 11 -7.54 8.77 3.47
N LYS A 12 -7.85 7.90 4.41
CA LYS A 12 -8.49 8.33 5.66
C LYS A 12 -7.50 8.98 6.61
N ALA A 13 -8.04 9.59 7.68
CA ALA A 13 -7.24 10.35 8.63
C ALA A 13 -6.10 9.53 9.23
N LYS A 14 -4.99 10.18 9.52
CA LYS A 14 -3.82 9.59 10.17
C LYS A 14 -3.13 8.48 9.37
N ALA A 15 -3.59 8.19 8.17
CA ALA A 15 -2.88 7.26 7.29
C ALA A 15 -1.60 7.92 6.79
N VAL A 16 -0.56 7.14 6.62
CA VAL A 16 0.74 7.61 6.16
C VAL A 16 1.13 6.82 4.91
N ILE A 17 1.46 7.55 3.87
CA ILE A 17 1.89 6.96 2.60
C ILE A 17 3.36 7.28 2.40
N ALA A 18 4.21 6.28 2.41
CA ALA A 18 5.64 6.48 2.23
C ALA A 18 5.96 6.97 0.81
N ALA A 19 7.04 7.73 0.69
CA ALA A 19 7.49 8.22 -0.61
C ALA A 19 7.75 7.05 -1.56
N GLY A 20 7.41 7.22 -2.82
CA GLY A 20 7.55 6.17 -3.81
C GLY A 20 6.37 5.23 -3.93
N THR A 21 5.40 5.31 -3.01
CA THR A 21 4.19 4.51 -3.08
C THR A 21 3.23 5.13 -4.09
N VAL A 22 2.71 4.30 -4.98
CA VAL A 22 1.74 4.74 -5.97
C VAL A 22 0.39 4.08 -5.71
N LEU A 23 -0.64 4.90 -5.52
CA LEU A 23 -2.01 4.45 -5.29
C LEU A 23 -2.88 4.86 -6.48
N THR A 24 -3.57 3.90 -7.06
CA THR A 24 -4.49 4.17 -8.16
C THR A 24 -5.85 3.58 -7.84
N GLY A 25 -6.87 3.99 -8.58
CA GLY A 25 -8.21 3.45 -8.38
C GLY A 25 -8.38 1.99 -8.77
N SER A 26 -7.35 1.36 -9.33
CA SER A 26 -7.42 -0.03 -9.77
C SER A 26 -6.37 -0.94 -9.13
N THR A 27 -5.45 -0.38 -8.35
CA THR A 27 -4.37 -1.15 -7.75
C THR A 27 -4.79 -1.72 -6.40
N PRO A 28 -4.64 -3.04 -6.16
CA PRO A 28 -4.95 -3.59 -4.84
C PRO A 28 -3.90 -3.18 -3.81
N VAL A 29 -4.31 -3.09 -2.55
CA VAL A 29 -3.42 -2.81 -1.43
C VAL A 29 -3.41 -4.03 -0.53
N TYR A 30 -2.23 -4.55 -0.25
CA TYR A 30 -2.07 -5.74 0.58
C TYR A 30 -1.90 -5.34 2.03
N ASP A 31 -2.83 -5.75 2.89
CA ASP A 31 -2.79 -5.46 4.32
C ASP A 31 -2.19 -6.65 5.05
N LEU A 32 -0.93 -6.52 5.44
CA LEU A 32 -0.23 -7.60 6.15
C LEU A 32 -0.70 -7.75 7.59
N VAL A 33 -1.21 -6.68 8.18
CA VAL A 33 -1.63 -6.70 9.58
C VAL A 33 -2.91 -7.51 9.75
N LYS A 34 -3.87 -7.29 8.85
CA LYS A 34 -5.17 -7.96 8.92
C LYS A 34 -5.27 -9.19 8.04
N GLY A 35 -4.26 -9.45 7.22
CA GLY A 35 -4.29 -10.57 6.29
C GLY A 35 -5.32 -10.41 5.19
N GLU A 36 -5.54 -9.20 4.74
CA GLU A 36 -6.55 -8.88 3.73
C GLU A 36 -5.93 -8.21 2.50
N ILE A 37 -6.64 -8.28 1.39
CA ILE A 37 -6.30 -7.51 0.20
C ILE A 37 -7.43 -6.52 -0.02
N ILE A 38 -7.12 -5.24 0.03
CA ILE A 38 -8.09 -4.18 -0.22
C ILE A 38 -8.15 -3.96 -1.72
N ARG A 39 -9.31 -4.26 -2.32
CA ARG A 39 -9.48 -4.12 -3.76
C ARG A 39 -10.48 -3.02 -4.08
N PRO A 40 -10.15 -2.14 -5.02
CA PRO A 40 -11.14 -1.18 -5.50
C PRO A 40 -12.19 -1.90 -6.34
N ALA A 41 -13.38 -1.33 -6.41
CA ALA A 41 -14.45 -1.84 -7.26
C ALA A 41 -14.86 -0.76 -8.25
N ALA A 42 -15.54 -1.16 -9.33
CA ALA A 42 -15.96 -0.22 -10.36
C ALA A 42 -16.87 0.89 -9.81
N ASP A 43 -17.62 0.57 -8.75
CA ASP A 43 -18.59 1.49 -8.14
C ASP A 43 -18.09 2.08 -6.81
N ARG A 44 -16.84 1.79 -6.43
CA ARG A 44 -16.29 2.23 -5.14
C ARG A 44 -14.83 2.60 -5.30
N PRO A 45 -14.40 3.70 -4.65
CA PRO A 45 -12.98 4.06 -4.68
C PRO A 45 -12.16 3.11 -3.84
N LEU A 46 -10.85 3.10 -4.09
CA LEU A 46 -9.89 2.45 -3.21
C LEU A 46 -9.81 3.27 -1.92
N VAL A 47 -10.01 2.64 -0.78
CA VAL A 47 -10.00 3.33 0.52
C VAL A 47 -8.83 2.82 1.35
N ILE A 48 -7.96 3.74 1.75
CA ILE A 48 -6.87 3.44 2.68
C ILE A 48 -7.39 3.69 4.10
N PRO A 49 -7.41 2.66 4.96
CA PRO A 49 -7.99 2.77 6.29
C PRO A 49 -7.30 3.80 7.17
N GLU A 50 -8.03 4.28 8.16
CA GLU A 50 -7.49 5.24 9.12
C GLU A 50 -6.26 4.65 9.82
N GLY A 51 -5.22 5.45 9.94
CA GLY A 51 -4.00 5.07 10.65
C GLY A 51 -3.09 4.09 9.91
N ALA A 52 -3.45 3.65 8.72
CA ALA A 52 -2.63 2.69 7.98
C ALA A 52 -1.30 3.31 7.57
N VAL A 53 -0.23 2.55 7.70
CA VAL A 53 1.10 2.94 7.21
C VAL A 53 1.36 2.13 5.96
N VAL A 54 1.41 2.82 4.82
CA VAL A 54 1.54 2.20 3.51
C VAL A 54 2.93 2.46 2.96
N VAL A 55 3.60 1.39 2.53
CA VAL A 55 4.94 1.49 1.95
C VAL A 55 4.93 0.86 0.57
N PRO A 56 5.91 1.21 -0.29
CA PRO A 56 6.05 0.53 -1.58
C PRO A 56 6.52 -0.90 -1.33
N GLY A 57 5.89 -1.84 -2.05
CA GLY A 57 6.26 -3.25 -1.98
C GLY A 57 6.17 -3.86 -3.36
N ALA A 58 6.19 -5.18 -3.43
CA ALA A 58 6.08 -5.88 -4.70
C ALA A 58 5.35 -7.20 -4.50
N ARG A 59 4.61 -7.62 -5.53
CA ARG A 59 3.96 -8.92 -5.55
C ARG A 59 4.51 -9.75 -6.69
N GLY A 60 4.64 -11.06 -6.46
CA GLY A 60 5.13 -11.95 -7.50
C GLY A 60 4.12 -12.10 -8.63
N VAL A 61 4.62 -12.18 -9.83
CA VAL A 61 3.78 -12.44 -11.01
C VAL A 61 3.62 -13.95 -11.16
N THR A 62 2.38 -14.42 -11.15
CA THR A 62 2.10 -15.86 -11.25
C THR A 62 1.65 -16.30 -12.64
N ALA A 63 1.37 -15.33 -13.52
CA ALA A 63 0.89 -15.61 -14.87
C ALA A 63 2.03 -15.78 -15.85
N GLY A 64 1.82 -16.61 -16.86
CA GLY A 64 2.75 -16.78 -17.98
C GLY A 64 4.14 -17.18 -17.50
N LYS A 65 5.14 -16.45 -17.98
CA LYS A 65 6.54 -16.67 -17.65
C LYS A 65 6.98 -15.93 -16.38
N GLY A 66 6.04 -15.31 -15.67
CA GLY A 66 6.35 -14.56 -14.46
C GLY A 66 7.17 -15.33 -13.44
N PRO A 67 6.72 -16.55 -13.02
CA PRO A 67 7.49 -17.33 -12.03
C PRO A 67 8.87 -17.75 -12.53
N GLU A 68 8.96 -18.14 -13.79
CA GLU A 68 10.24 -18.55 -14.40
C GLU A 68 11.24 -17.42 -14.42
N TRP A 69 10.78 -16.21 -14.70
CA TRP A 69 11.62 -15.03 -14.76
C TRP A 69 11.76 -14.32 -13.43
N GLN A 70 11.12 -14.83 -12.39
CA GLN A 70 11.11 -14.22 -11.06
C GLN A 70 10.64 -12.77 -11.09
N LEU A 71 9.61 -12.50 -11.90
CA LEU A 71 9.07 -11.16 -12.04
C LEU A 71 8.20 -10.78 -10.85
N SER A 72 8.25 -9.50 -10.50
CA SER A 72 7.35 -8.92 -9.51
C SER A 72 6.88 -7.56 -9.99
N LEU A 73 5.72 -7.17 -9.51
CA LEU A 73 5.12 -5.88 -9.83
C LEU A 73 5.00 -5.05 -8.56
N ALA A 74 5.27 -3.76 -8.65
CA ALA A 74 5.13 -2.86 -7.52
C ALA A 74 3.67 -2.85 -7.04
N THR A 75 3.50 -2.87 -5.72
CA THR A 75 2.17 -2.79 -5.13
C THR A 75 2.28 -2.13 -3.76
N PRO A 76 1.30 -1.31 -3.36
CA PRO A 76 1.31 -0.74 -2.02
C PRO A 76 1.00 -1.80 -0.98
N VAL A 77 1.64 -1.70 0.18
CA VAL A 77 1.50 -2.67 1.26
C VAL A 77 1.29 -1.93 2.57
N ILE A 78 0.26 -2.32 3.32
CA ILE A 78 0.05 -1.83 4.68
C ILE A 78 0.85 -2.70 5.62
N VAL A 79 1.80 -2.11 6.32
CA VAL A 79 2.69 -2.86 7.22
C VAL A 79 2.34 -2.65 8.68
N LYS A 80 1.57 -1.61 8.99
CA LYS A 80 1.25 -1.28 10.36
C LYS A 80 0.07 -0.31 10.40
N TYR A 81 -0.61 -0.26 11.56
CA TYR A 81 -1.58 0.79 11.87
C TYR A 81 -1.01 1.60 13.02
N ARG A 82 -0.93 2.90 12.82
CA ARG A 82 -0.38 3.79 13.86
C ARG A 82 -1.46 4.18 14.85
N ASP A 83 -1.03 4.45 16.07
CA ASP A 83 -1.89 5.08 17.07
C ASP A 83 -1.32 6.46 17.42
N SER A 84 -1.94 7.14 18.38
CA SER A 84 -1.53 8.49 18.73
C SER A 84 -0.14 8.58 19.40
N ARG A 85 0.44 7.45 19.78
CA ARG A 85 1.75 7.40 20.45
C ARG A 85 2.86 6.96 19.50
N THR A 86 2.53 6.52 18.31
CA THR A 86 3.51 5.98 17.38
C THR A 86 4.27 7.11 16.70
N ASP A 87 5.59 7.04 16.72
CA ASP A 87 6.42 7.91 15.90
C ASP A 87 6.47 7.34 14.50
N THR A 88 5.64 7.87 13.63
CA THR A 88 5.47 7.39 12.27
C THR A 88 6.76 7.40 11.48
N ARG A 89 7.58 8.43 11.67
CA ARG A 89 8.84 8.53 10.94
C ARG A 89 9.78 7.38 11.28
N THR A 90 9.93 7.08 12.57
CA THR A 90 10.77 5.97 13.01
C THR A 90 10.24 4.65 12.49
N GLU A 91 8.93 4.48 12.50
CA GLU A 91 8.29 3.28 12.00
C GLU A 91 8.60 3.05 10.52
N LEU A 92 8.46 4.10 9.71
CA LEU A 92 8.75 3.98 8.29
C LEU A 92 10.21 3.67 8.03
N GLU A 93 11.12 4.30 8.76
CA GLU A 93 12.54 4.05 8.61
C GLU A 93 12.89 2.59 8.90
N ALA A 94 12.24 1.99 9.88
CA ALA A 94 12.47 0.59 10.21
C ALA A 94 12.07 -0.34 9.07
N TRP A 95 11.05 0.02 8.31
CA TRP A 95 10.52 -0.83 7.23
C TRP A 95 11.21 -0.64 5.90
N ILE A 96 11.77 0.53 5.64
CA ILE A 96 12.31 0.85 4.32
C ILE A 96 13.83 0.88 4.27
N ARG A 97 14.50 0.49 5.32
CA ARG A 97 15.96 0.38 5.34
C ARG A 97 16.44 -0.82 4.55
#